data_2f4184e07935b0b67b2dac8e1889266e
#
_entry.id   2f4184e07935b0b67b2dac8e1889266e
#
_cell.length_a   1.000
_cell.length_b   1.000
_cell.length_c   1.000
_cell.angle_alpha   90.00
_cell.angle_beta   90.00
_cell.angle_gamma   90.00
#
_symmetry.space_group_name_H-M   'P 1'
#
loop_
_entity.id
_entity.type
_entity.pdbx_description
1 polymer ?
#
loop_
_entity_poly.entity_id
_entity_poly.type
_entity_poly.pdbx_seq_one_letter_code
_entity_poly.pdbx_strand_id
1 'polypeptide(L)'
;MSEKIDFSHVRFLIVDNNRLMGKLVKDILAMLGAVQISLARDYDSALGSLRSGHIDVCITEWNLKPRSGLELLDFIRNDATSADRLLPVIMLTANSEMEYVVESRDAGVTEFLAKPFTADGLYRRLVSVIARPRDFVSVRGYFGPDRRRQQLPFDGADRRAKE
;
A
#
# COMPACT_ATOMS: atom_id res chain seq x y z
N MET A 1 25.45 8.42 1.30
CA MET A 1 24.44 9.25 2.02
C MET A 1 23.07 8.91 1.46
N SER A 2 22.19 8.39 2.27
CA SER A 2 20.79 8.22 1.87
C SER A 2 20.14 9.61 1.87
N GLU A 3 19.58 10.04 0.74
CA GLU A 3 18.74 11.21 0.71
C GLU A 3 17.60 11.06 1.70
N LYS A 4 17.49 12.02 2.61
CA LYS A 4 16.37 12.03 3.56
C LYS A 4 15.11 12.43 2.78
N ILE A 5 14.12 11.54 2.75
CA ILE A 5 12.86 11.83 2.08
C ILE A 5 12.11 12.92 2.83
N ASP A 6 11.62 13.91 2.11
CA ASP A 6 10.74 14.95 2.64
C ASP A 6 9.29 14.49 2.51
N PHE A 7 8.68 14.13 3.63
CA PHE A 7 7.28 13.71 3.69
C PHE A 7 6.29 14.86 3.84
N SER A 8 6.74 16.12 3.92
CA SER A 8 5.85 17.26 4.16
C SER A 8 4.84 17.50 3.02
N HIS A 9 5.17 17.06 1.82
CA HIS A 9 4.31 17.19 0.64
C HIS A 9 3.52 15.92 0.31
N VAL A 10 3.74 14.85 1.06
CA VAL A 10 3.06 13.56 0.86
C VAL A 10 1.74 13.54 1.62
N ARG A 11 0.66 13.22 0.93
CA ARG A 11 -0.68 13.08 1.53
C ARG A 11 -0.96 11.62 1.85
N PHE A 12 -1.08 11.35 3.14
CA PHE A 12 -1.30 10.01 3.66
C PHE A 12 -2.76 9.77 4.02
N LEU A 13 -3.26 8.60 3.70
CA LEU A 13 -4.49 8.06 4.25
C LEU A 13 -4.16 6.82 5.09
N ILE A 14 -4.53 6.86 6.36
CA ILE A 14 -4.43 5.70 7.27
C ILE A 14 -5.83 5.14 7.45
N VAL A 15 -5.99 3.84 7.23
CA VAL A 15 -7.26 3.12 7.40
C VAL A 15 -7.07 2.02 8.43
N ASP A 16 -7.62 2.22 9.62
CA ASP A 16 -7.56 1.25 10.71
C ASP A 16 -8.76 1.43 11.63
N ASN A 17 -9.48 0.34 11.91
CA ASN A 17 -10.60 0.35 12.84
C ASN A 17 -10.17 0.39 14.31
N ASN A 18 -8.89 0.13 14.60
CA ASN A 18 -8.30 0.31 15.92
C ASN A 18 -7.80 1.76 16.07
N ARG A 19 -8.47 2.52 16.92
CA ARG A 19 -8.17 3.94 17.14
C ARG A 19 -6.74 4.17 17.62
N LEU A 20 -6.23 3.33 18.52
CA LEU A 20 -4.88 3.45 19.06
C LEU A 20 -3.82 3.16 18.00
N MET A 21 -4.05 2.16 17.17
CA MET A 21 -3.13 1.81 16.09
C MET A 21 -3.10 2.91 15.02
N GLY A 22 -4.24 3.43 14.63
CA GLY A 22 -4.32 4.55 13.68
C GLY A 22 -3.57 5.77 14.20
N LYS A 23 -3.73 6.10 15.49
CA LYS A 23 -2.98 7.19 16.13
C LYS A 23 -1.49 6.92 16.17
N LEU A 24 -1.08 5.70 16.48
CA LEU A 24 0.34 5.32 16.51
C LEU A 24 0.99 5.51 15.13
N VAL A 25 0.36 5.04 14.08
CA VAL A 25 0.87 5.22 12.71
C VAL A 25 0.95 6.71 12.37
N LYS A 26 -0.08 7.48 12.69
CA LYS A 26 -0.10 8.93 12.50
C LYS A 26 1.07 9.61 13.22
N ASP A 27 1.31 9.26 14.48
CA ASP A 27 2.38 9.86 15.30
C ASP A 27 3.76 9.51 14.70
N ILE A 28 3.96 8.29 14.24
CA ILE A 28 5.20 7.90 13.56
C ILE A 28 5.40 8.72 12.27
N LEU A 29 4.38 8.85 11.44
CA LEU A 29 4.45 9.65 10.22
C LEU A 29 4.76 11.12 10.52
N ALA A 30 4.14 11.68 11.56
CA ALA A 30 4.41 13.06 12.00
C ALA A 30 5.86 13.22 12.45
N MET A 31 6.41 12.27 13.19
CA MET A 31 7.84 12.25 13.58
C MET A 31 8.77 12.20 12.36
N LEU A 32 8.33 11.57 11.29
CA LEU A 32 9.09 11.50 10.02
C LEU A 32 8.93 12.76 9.16
N GLY A 33 8.13 13.73 9.60
CA GLY A 33 7.93 15.00 8.91
C GLY A 33 6.67 15.11 8.07
N ALA A 34 5.78 14.12 8.12
CA ALA A 34 4.49 14.20 7.43
C ALA A 34 3.56 15.20 8.13
N VAL A 35 2.87 16.02 7.36
CA VAL A 35 1.93 17.04 7.87
C VAL A 35 0.51 16.87 7.33
N GLN A 36 0.34 16.13 6.24
CA GLN A 36 -0.94 15.89 5.58
C GLN A 36 -1.37 14.44 5.80
N ILE A 37 -2.09 14.17 6.88
CA ILE A 37 -2.47 12.82 7.30
C ILE A 37 -3.97 12.78 7.55
N SER A 38 -4.68 11.92 6.84
CA SER A 38 -6.10 11.63 7.02
C SER A 38 -6.27 10.26 7.67
N LEU A 39 -7.24 10.15 8.57
CA LEU A 39 -7.59 8.90 9.25
C LEU A 39 -8.99 8.46 8.84
N ALA A 40 -9.13 7.20 8.48
CA ALA A 40 -10.41 6.53 8.26
C ALA A 40 -10.48 5.26 9.10
N ARG A 41 -11.66 4.87 9.56
CA ARG A 41 -11.84 3.72 10.45
C ARG A 41 -12.42 2.50 9.78
N ASP A 42 -12.99 2.68 8.62
CA ASP A 42 -13.68 1.64 7.89
C ASP A 42 -13.56 1.85 6.38
N TYR A 43 -14.09 0.90 5.65
CA TYR A 43 -14.08 0.93 4.19
C TYR A 43 -14.80 2.17 3.63
N ASP A 44 -15.98 2.51 4.15
CA ASP A 44 -16.81 3.59 3.60
C ASP A 44 -16.16 4.97 3.82
N SER A 45 -15.63 5.22 5.01
CA SER A 45 -14.91 6.47 5.29
C SER A 45 -13.60 6.57 4.48
N ALA A 46 -12.92 5.44 4.24
CA ALA A 46 -11.76 5.40 3.37
C ALA A 46 -12.13 5.76 1.92
N LEU A 47 -13.24 5.23 1.40
CA LEU A 47 -13.74 5.61 0.07
C LEU A 47 -14.02 7.11 -0.03
N GLY A 48 -14.64 7.68 1.00
CA GLY A 48 -14.89 9.12 1.06
C GLY A 48 -13.60 9.93 0.93
N SER A 49 -12.56 9.54 1.66
CA SER A 49 -11.25 10.19 1.61
C SER A 49 -10.56 10.02 0.24
N LEU A 50 -10.66 8.83 -0.34
CA LEU A 50 -10.07 8.54 -1.66
C LEU A 50 -10.77 9.31 -2.79
N ARG A 51 -12.08 9.54 -2.69
CA ARG A 51 -12.85 10.26 -3.70
C ARG A 51 -12.74 11.78 -3.59
N SER A 52 -12.64 12.31 -2.36
CA SER A 52 -12.68 13.75 -2.10
C SER A 52 -11.31 14.41 -2.05
N GLY A 53 -10.25 13.64 -1.84
CA GLY A 53 -8.90 14.15 -1.68
C GLY A 53 -7.91 13.52 -2.64
N HIS A 54 -6.79 14.18 -2.81
CA HIS A 54 -5.64 13.60 -3.46
C HIS A 54 -4.82 12.88 -2.40
N ILE A 55 -4.76 11.57 -2.47
CA ILE A 55 -3.97 10.72 -1.58
C ILE A 55 -2.75 10.21 -2.36
N ASP A 56 -1.58 10.29 -1.74
CA ASP A 56 -0.33 9.85 -2.34
C ASP A 56 0.11 8.48 -1.84
N VAL A 57 -0.26 8.12 -0.61
CA VAL A 57 0.03 6.82 0.00
C VAL A 57 -1.13 6.43 0.89
N CYS A 58 -1.62 5.20 0.74
CA CYS A 58 -2.62 4.59 1.61
C CYS A 58 -1.96 3.51 2.48
N ILE A 59 -2.15 3.60 3.79
CA ILE A 59 -1.70 2.59 4.75
C ILE A 59 -2.96 2.00 5.37
N THR A 60 -3.24 0.72 5.13
CA THR A 60 -4.50 0.11 5.56
C THR A 60 -4.29 -1.18 6.34
N GLU A 61 -5.11 -1.38 7.39
CA GLU A 61 -5.27 -2.66 8.05
C GLU A 61 -6.00 -3.64 7.13
N TRP A 62 -5.63 -4.92 7.22
CA TRP A 62 -6.35 -6.01 6.55
C TRP A 62 -7.77 -6.20 7.11
N ASN A 63 -7.86 -6.34 8.45
CA ASN A 63 -9.10 -6.63 9.15
C ASN A 63 -9.94 -5.38 9.40
N LEU A 64 -10.45 -4.78 8.36
CA LEU A 64 -11.49 -3.76 8.46
C LEU A 64 -12.87 -4.44 8.52
N LYS A 65 -13.80 -3.87 9.22
CA LYS A 65 -15.17 -4.39 9.29
C LYS A 65 -16.16 -3.29 8.90
N PRO A 66 -17.25 -3.64 8.21
CA PRO A 66 -17.64 -4.97 7.74
C PRO A 66 -16.89 -5.48 6.50
N ARG A 67 -16.17 -4.60 5.79
CA ARG A 67 -15.38 -4.96 4.60
C ARG A 67 -13.89 -4.89 4.90
N SER A 68 -13.09 -5.73 4.24
CA SER A 68 -11.66 -5.87 4.51
C SER A 68 -10.79 -4.82 3.80
N GLY A 69 -9.54 -4.68 4.26
CA GLY A 69 -8.53 -3.90 3.56
C GLY A 69 -8.21 -4.46 2.18
N LEU A 70 -8.36 -5.76 1.98
CA LEU A 70 -8.20 -6.40 0.69
C LEU A 70 -9.27 -5.93 -0.32
N GLU A 71 -10.52 -5.80 0.13
CA GLU A 71 -11.60 -5.25 -0.69
C GLU A 71 -11.35 -3.77 -1.02
N LEU A 72 -10.76 -3.01 -0.11
CA LEU A 72 -10.35 -1.63 -0.35
C LEU A 72 -9.25 -1.57 -1.42
N LEU A 73 -8.27 -2.46 -1.34
CA LEU A 73 -7.21 -2.58 -2.34
C LEU A 73 -7.78 -2.94 -3.72
N ASP A 74 -8.71 -3.88 -3.77
CA ASP A 74 -9.40 -4.27 -5.01
C ASP A 74 -10.14 -3.08 -5.63
N PHE A 75 -10.85 -2.29 -4.82
CA PHE A 75 -11.47 -1.06 -5.28
C PHE A 75 -10.44 -0.11 -5.90
N ILE A 76 -9.33 0.14 -5.22
CA ILE A 76 -8.28 1.07 -5.71
C ILE A 76 -7.72 0.61 -7.05
N ARG A 77 -7.47 -0.69 -7.22
CA ARG A 77 -6.83 -1.24 -8.42
C ARG A 77 -7.77 -1.45 -9.59
N ASN A 78 -9.01 -1.84 -9.33
CA ASN A 78 -9.88 -2.42 -10.35
C ASN A 78 -11.20 -1.69 -10.55
N ASP A 79 -11.66 -0.87 -9.61
CA ASP A 79 -12.94 -0.16 -9.79
C ASP A 79 -12.81 0.96 -10.82
N ALA A 80 -13.80 1.07 -11.69
CA ALA A 80 -13.83 2.09 -12.75
C ALA A 80 -13.88 3.52 -12.20
N THR A 81 -14.35 3.70 -10.96
CA THR A 81 -14.43 5.00 -10.28
C THR A 81 -13.21 5.32 -9.41
N SER A 82 -12.21 4.44 -9.39
CA SER A 82 -10.97 4.68 -8.66
C SER A 82 -10.22 5.89 -9.23
N ALA A 83 -9.90 6.85 -8.37
CA ALA A 83 -9.22 8.08 -8.77
C ALA A 83 -7.77 7.83 -9.21
N ASP A 84 -7.11 6.85 -8.60
CA ASP A 84 -5.72 6.49 -8.89
C ASP A 84 -5.49 4.99 -8.68
N ARG A 85 -5.48 4.23 -9.77
CA ARG A 85 -5.22 2.79 -9.75
C ARG A 85 -3.78 2.44 -9.37
N LEU A 86 -2.86 3.39 -9.50
CA LEU A 86 -1.44 3.24 -9.21
C LEU A 86 -1.09 3.63 -7.77
N LEU A 87 -2.09 4.04 -6.97
CA LEU A 87 -1.87 4.49 -5.60
C LEU A 87 -1.04 3.48 -4.81
N PRO A 88 0.10 3.91 -4.24
CA PRO A 88 0.86 3.06 -3.33
C PRO A 88 0.02 2.66 -2.11
N VAL A 89 -0.10 1.37 -1.86
CA VAL A 89 -0.83 0.80 -0.73
C VAL A 89 0.10 -0.06 0.10
N ILE A 90 0.22 0.28 1.37
CA ILE A 90 0.94 -0.51 2.37
C ILE A 90 -0.10 -1.22 3.24
N MET A 91 -0.06 -2.55 3.26
CA MET A 91 -0.94 -3.35 4.11
C MET A 91 -0.27 -3.58 5.47
N LEU A 92 -0.90 -3.09 6.53
CA LEU A 92 -0.49 -3.32 7.92
C LEU A 92 -1.44 -4.33 8.55
N THR A 93 -0.92 -5.45 9.07
CA THR A 93 -1.80 -6.44 9.71
C THR A 93 -1.06 -7.35 10.67
N ALA A 94 -1.78 -7.82 11.70
CA ALA A 94 -1.32 -8.89 12.58
C ALA A 94 -1.31 -10.26 11.88
N ASN A 95 -2.02 -10.40 10.76
CA ASN A 95 -2.08 -11.63 9.97
C ASN A 95 -0.86 -11.70 9.03
N SER A 96 0.25 -12.22 9.54
CA SER A 96 1.51 -12.35 8.79
C SER A 96 1.73 -13.75 8.20
N GLU A 97 0.72 -14.61 8.25
CA GLU A 97 0.79 -15.94 7.65
C GLU A 97 0.99 -15.85 6.13
N MET A 98 1.69 -16.82 5.58
CA MET A 98 2.09 -16.80 4.17
C MET A 98 0.91 -16.63 3.21
N GLU A 99 -0.25 -17.22 3.52
CA GLU A 99 -1.43 -17.11 2.65
C GLU A 99 -1.97 -15.68 2.57
N TYR A 100 -1.95 -14.91 3.67
CA TYR A 100 -2.35 -13.49 3.67
C TYR A 100 -1.38 -12.62 2.90
N VAL A 101 -0.08 -12.90 3.02
CA VAL A 101 0.95 -12.20 2.27
C VAL A 101 0.79 -12.44 0.77
N VAL A 102 0.58 -13.69 0.37
CA VAL A 102 0.36 -14.09 -1.03
C VAL A 102 -0.92 -13.45 -1.57
N GLU A 103 -2.01 -13.50 -0.81
CA GLU A 103 -3.30 -12.93 -1.21
C GLU A 103 -3.23 -11.42 -1.41
N SER A 104 -2.54 -10.69 -0.51
CA SER A 104 -2.28 -9.25 -0.66
C SER A 104 -1.47 -8.94 -1.91
N ARG A 105 -0.43 -9.71 -2.15
CA ARG A 105 0.42 -9.57 -3.33
C ARG A 105 -0.37 -9.80 -4.61
N ASP A 106 -1.20 -10.83 -4.64
CA ASP A 106 -2.01 -11.18 -5.80
C ASP A 106 -3.14 -10.16 -6.04
N ALA A 107 -3.55 -9.43 -5.01
CA ALA A 107 -4.51 -8.33 -5.12
C ALA A 107 -3.86 -7.00 -5.55
N GLY A 108 -2.53 -6.92 -5.64
CA GLY A 108 -1.81 -5.74 -6.13
C GLY A 108 -1.34 -4.78 -5.03
N VAL A 109 -1.07 -5.27 -3.81
CA VAL A 109 -0.47 -4.46 -2.74
C VAL A 109 0.92 -3.96 -3.16
N THR A 110 1.26 -2.75 -2.75
CA THR A 110 2.61 -2.21 -3.00
C THR A 110 3.61 -2.76 -2.00
N GLU A 111 3.30 -2.71 -0.72
CA GLU A 111 4.12 -3.26 0.36
C GLU A 111 3.24 -3.87 1.45
N PHE A 112 3.81 -4.82 2.17
CA PHE A 112 3.18 -5.50 3.30
C PHE A 112 4.06 -5.34 4.54
N LEU A 113 3.46 -5.02 5.69
CA LEU A 113 4.18 -4.89 6.96
C LEU A 113 3.39 -5.60 8.07
N ALA A 114 4.01 -6.60 8.68
CA ALA A 114 3.41 -7.36 9.78
C ALA A 114 3.44 -6.56 11.10
N LYS A 115 2.39 -6.69 11.89
CA LYS A 115 2.33 -6.20 13.27
C LYS A 115 2.87 -7.28 14.22
N PRO A 116 3.63 -6.94 15.26
CA PRO A 116 4.12 -5.61 15.60
C PRO A 116 5.24 -5.14 14.67
N PHE A 117 5.31 -3.85 14.43
CA PHE A 117 6.33 -3.24 13.57
C PHE A 117 7.07 -2.13 14.32
N THR A 118 8.22 -1.71 13.80
CA THR A 118 8.99 -0.57 14.31
C THR A 118 8.79 0.65 13.42
N ALA A 119 9.10 1.83 13.95
CA ALA A 119 9.12 3.06 13.15
C ALA A 119 10.09 2.94 11.98
N ASP A 120 11.24 2.30 12.18
CA ASP A 120 12.21 2.02 11.12
C ASP A 120 11.65 1.06 10.06
N GLY A 121 10.92 0.03 10.47
CA GLY A 121 10.25 -0.89 9.55
C GLY A 121 9.24 -0.19 8.65
N LEU A 122 8.42 0.68 9.22
CA LEU A 122 7.48 1.51 8.46
C LEU A 122 8.22 2.48 7.53
N TYR A 123 9.26 3.14 8.03
CA TYR A 123 10.08 4.05 7.22
C TYR A 123 10.67 3.36 5.99
N ARG A 124 11.21 2.15 6.13
CA ARG A 124 11.76 1.38 5.01
C ARG A 124 10.70 1.07 3.94
N ARG A 125 9.46 0.77 4.34
CA ARG A 125 8.36 0.55 3.40
C ARG A 125 7.99 1.84 2.67
N LEU A 126 7.98 2.97 3.38
CA LEU A 126 7.73 4.29 2.78
C LEU A 126 8.81 4.66 1.78
N VAL A 127 10.08 4.44 2.11
CA VAL A 127 11.20 4.63 1.17
C VAL A 127 11.02 3.79 -0.09
N SER A 128 10.63 2.53 0.09
CA SER A 128 10.39 1.62 -1.03
C SER A 128 9.31 2.14 -1.98
N VAL A 129 8.18 2.62 -1.45
CA VAL A 129 7.05 3.05 -2.30
C VAL A 129 7.23 4.44 -2.89
N ILE A 130 7.98 5.33 -2.25
CA ILE A 130 8.13 6.73 -2.66
C ILE A 130 9.40 6.95 -3.48
N ALA A 131 10.55 6.45 -3.01
CA ALA A 131 11.84 6.67 -3.64
C ALA A 131 12.21 5.60 -4.68
N ARG A 132 11.61 4.41 -4.56
CA ARG A 132 11.89 3.27 -5.45
C ARG A 132 10.59 2.63 -5.92
N PRO A 133 9.69 3.39 -6.58
CA PRO A 133 8.42 2.84 -7.04
C PRO A 133 8.67 1.71 -8.04
N ARG A 134 7.90 0.63 -7.90
CA ARG A 134 7.91 -0.47 -8.87
C ARG A 134 7.01 -0.11 -10.05
N ASP A 135 7.39 -0.57 -11.24
CA ASP A 135 6.52 -0.47 -12.40
C ASP A 135 5.23 -1.26 -12.17
N PHE A 136 4.12 -0.72 -12.68
CA PHE A 136 2.85 -1.43 -12.68
C PHE A 136 2.73 -2.27 -13.95
N VAL A 137 2.18 -3.46 -13.79
CA VAL A 137 1.92 -4.38 -14.89
C VAL A 137 0.43 -4.71 -14.95
N SER A 138 -0.09 -4.83 -16.17
CA SER A 138 -1.44 -5.30 -16.44
C SER A 138 -1.35 -6.58 -17.23
N VAL A 139 -1.69 -7.69 -16.60
CA VAL A 139 -1.77 -9.00 -17.21
C VAL A 139 -3.13 -9.60 -16.90
N ARG A 140 -3.52 -10.64 -17.62
CA ARG A 140 -4.80 -11.30 -17.39
C ARG A 140 -4.96 -11.71 -15.92
N GLY A 141 -5.99 -11.18 -15.24
CA GLY A 141 -6.30 -11.47 -13.85
C GLY A 141 -5.45 -10.72 -12.81
N TYR A 142 -4.59 -9.81 -13.24
CA TYR A 142 -3.77 -9.03 -12.32
C TYR A 142 -3.51 -7.62 -12.83
N PHE A 143 -3.73 -6.63 -11.97
CA PHE A 143 -3.25 -5.27 -12.14
C PHE A 143 -2.59 -4.80 -10.84
N GLY A 144 -1.34 -4.37 -10.92
CA GLY A 144 -0.62 -3.89 -9.75
C GLY A 144 0.88 -3.76 -10.00
N PRO A 145 1.66 -3.53 -8.95
CA PRO A 145 3.11 -3.44 -9.05
C PRO A 145 3.71 -4.73 -9.58
N ASP A 146 4.79 -4.63 -10.36
CA ASP A 146 5.53 -5.81 -10.77
C ASP A 146 6.02 -6.57 -9.53
N ARG A 147 5.62 -7.83 -9.41
CA ARG A 147 5.93 -8.68 -8.26
C ARG A 147 7.41 -9.09 -8.19
N ARG A 148 8.14 -8.88 -9.27
CA ARG A 148 9.59 -9.15 -9.31
C ARG A 148 10.35 -8.00 -8.66
N ARG A 149 11.04 -8.28 -7.57
CA ARG A 149 11.85 -7.27 -6.86
C ARG A 149 13.23 -7.05 -7.45
N GLN A 150 13.71 -7.99 -8.29
CA GLN A 150 14.97 -7.89 -9.01
C GLN A 150 14.72 -8.11 -10.49
N GLN A 151 15.11 -7.15 -11.30
CA GLN A 151 15.25 -7.36 -12.73
C GLN A 151 16.59 -8.06 -12.97
N LEU A 152 16.58 -9.38 -12.90
CA LEU A 152 17.71 -10.15 -13.39
C LEU A 152 17.66 -10.11 -14.93
N PRO A 153 18.81 -9.88 -15.61
CA PRO A 153 18.82 -9.99 -17.06
C PRO A 153 18.35 -11.39 -17.44
N PHE A 154 17.34 -11.42 -18.29
CA PHE A 154 16.77 -12.69 -18.75
C PHE A 154 17.66 -13.25 -19.85
N ASP A 155 18.34 -14.36 -19.54
CA ASP A 155 19.25 -15.04 -20.47
C ASP A 155 18.62 -16.32 -21.06
N GLY A 156 17.36 -16.24 -21.47
CA GLY A 156 16.65 -17.39 -22.02
C GLY A 156 15.43 -17.02 -22.87
N ALA A 157 14.97 -17.95 -23.72
CA ALA A 157 13.80 -17.77 -24.54
C ALA A 157 12.55 -17.51 -23.68
N ASP A 158 11.82 -16.44 -24.00
CA ASP A 158 10.59 -16.11 -23.30
C ASP A 158 9.54 -17.21 -23.55
N ARG A 159 9.25 -17.99 -22.52
CA ARG A 159 8.26 -19.07 -22.59
C ARG A 159 6.82 -18.57 -22.78
N ARG A 160 6.58 -17.25 -22.67
CA ARG A 160 5.27 -16.64 -22.85
C ARG A 160 4.92 -16.31 -24.29
N ALA A 161 5.87 -16.45 -25.20
CA ALA A 161 5.68 -16.21 -26.64
C ALA A 161 5.05 -17.39 -27.40
N LYS A 162 4.55 -18.42 -26.67
CA LYS A 162 3.96 -19.64 -27.26
C LYS A 162 2.55 -19.93 -26.76
N GLU A 163 1.71 -18.92 -26.61
CA GLU A 163 0.24 -19.13 -26.53
C GLU A 163 -0.48 -18.10 -27.36
#